data_c054be844927e86f9d6ea75e64612bf4
#
_entry.id   c054be844927e86f9d6ea75e64612bf4
#
_cell.length_a   1.000
_cell.length_b   1.000
_cell.length_c   1.000
_cell.angle_alpha   90.00
_cell.angle_beta   90.00
_cell.angle_gamma   90.00
#
_symmetry.space_group_name_H-M   'P 1'
#
loop_
_entity.id
_entity.type
_entity.pdbx_description
1 polymer ?
#
loop_
_entity_poly.entity_id
_entity_poly.type
_entity_poly.pdbx_seq_one_letter_code
_entity_poly.pdbx_strand_id
1 'polypeptide(L)'
;MEQIAIIGAGAAGCFCAVELKRRRPHSHITVYEAATKPLAKVAVTGGGRCNISNSFEYIRQLGEAYPRGERLVRHAFAQLSPEQTCAWWEREGVRLVTQSDGCIFPESQDAMQVIRTLENLMRRLGIELRTGCRVLELNYGPQGYTLRLQQGEARADRVVVTTGGGALGLLKPLGLDIVPPVPSLFTFRIGDEGLRSLMGTVTEGVTLSLAGMKKYRSAGTLLLTDWGVSGPATLKLSSYAARELSERDYKATLLVNWLSSSEQQVRSWIEGTARGGAAQKLVSSIHPDGLTSRLWSHLLRRAALREDIRWAELGSKGISRLASTLTADAYPITGRCRFKEEFVTAGGVAASEVNPKALEARRYPRLHFAGEVLDIDAITGGFNLQAAWSTAWTVASQAE
;
A
#
# COMPACT_ATOMS: atom_id res chain seq x y z
N MET A 1 7.74 34.39 18.29
CA MET A 1 6.73 33.30 18.03
C MET A 1 7.33 32.45 16.90
N GLU A 2 7.57 31.16 17.16
CA GLU A 2 8.17 30.24 16.16
C GLU A 2 7.22 30.09 14.98
N GLN A 3 7.76 30.22 13.76
CA GLN A 3 7.04 30.02 12.50
C GLN A 3 7.30 28.60 12.02
N ILE A 4 6.27 27.77 11.97
CA ILE A 4 6.36 26.37 11.55
C ILE A 4 5.59 26.21 10.23
N ALA A 5 6.29 25.76 9.19
CA ALA A 5 5.67 25.44 7.90
C ALA A 5 5.53 23.92 7.75
N ILE A 6 4.33 23.45 7.42
CA ILE A 6 4.07 22.07 7.05
C ILE A 6 3.73 22.04 5.57
N ILE A 7 4.46 21.25 4.78
CA ILE A 7 4.30 21.19 3.33
C ILE A 7 3.56 19.90 2.96
N GLY A 8 2.29 20.01 2.59
CA GLY A 8 1.37 18.93 2.28
C GLY A 8 0.29 18.75 3.35
N ALA A 9 -0.98 18.89 2.97
CA ALA A 9 -2.14 18.67 3.83
C ALA A 9 -2.76 17.28 3.62
N GLY A 10 -1.92 16.25 3.56
CA GLY A 10 -2.34 14.84 3.60
C GLY A 10 -2.50 14.34 5.04
N ALA A 11 -2.64 13.01 5.19
CA ALA A 11 -2.78 12.35 6.49
C ALA A 11 -1.69 12.78 7.48
N ALA A 12 -0.42 12.61 7.12
CA ALA A 12 0.70 12.95 7.99
C ALA A 12 0.74 14.45 8.32
N GLY A 13 0.51 15.34 7.33
CA GLY A 13 0.60 16.79 7.53
C GLY A 13 -0.46 17.35 8.45
N CYS A 14 -1.73 16.97 8.24
CA CYS A 14 -2.83 17.44 9.09
C CYS A 14 -2.71 16.90 10.52
N PHE A 15 -2.36 15.62 10.68
CA PHE A 15 -2.14 15.02 12.00
C PHE A 15 -0.95 15.68 12.71
N CYS A 16 0.17 15.86 12.01
CA CYS A 16 1.35 16.55 12.54
C CYS A 16 1.04 17.96 13.00
N ALA A 17 0.27 18.72 12.20
CA ALA A 17 -0.13 20.10 12.53
C ALA A 17 -0.92 20.16 13.86
N VAL A 18 -1.88 19.25 14.02
CA VAL A 18 -2.69 19.15 15.26
C VAL A 18 -1.78 18.86 16.45
N GLU A 19 -0.94 17.86 16.35
CA GLU A 19 -0.09 17.42 17.46
C GLU A 19 1.03 18.41 17.78
N LEU A 20 1.62 19.06 16.78
CA LEU A 20 2.56 20.18 16.99
C LEU A 20 1.92 21.33 17.72
N LYS A 21 0.71 21.75 17.31
CA LYS A 21 0.03 22.87 17.92
C LYS A 21 -0.39 22.60 19.37
N ARG A 22 -0.76 21.35 19.68
CA ARG A 22 -1.05 20.92 21.06
C ARG A 22 0.17 21.05 21.97
N ARG A 23 1.36 20.68 21.46
CA ARG A 23 2.62 20.73 22.23
C ARG A 23 3.29 22.10 22.21
N ARG A 24 3.04 22.89 21.14
CA ARG A 24 3.58 24.25 20.97
C ARG A 24 2.46 25.27 20.77
N PRO A 25 1.66 25.53 21.80
CA PRO A 25 0.46 26.39 21.67
C PRO A 25 0.77 27.81 21.21
N HIS A 26 1.99 28.30 21.48
CA HIS A 26 2.42 29.65 21.12
C HIS A 26 3.08 29.74 19.72
N SER A 27 3.27 28.62 18.99
CA SER A 27 3.80 28.65 17.63
C SER A 27 2.72 29.09 16.62
N HIS A 28 3.16 29.69 15.53
CA HIS A 28 2.32 29.92 14.37
C HIS A 28 2.56 28.79 13.38
N ILE A 29 1.52 27.99 13.08
CA ILE A 29 1.61 26.83 12.17
C ILE A 29 0.81 27.14 10.91
N THR A 30 1.50 27.11 9.77
CA THR A 30 0.90 27.21 8.43
C THR A 30 1.09 25.90 7.67
N VAL A 31 -0.01 25.32 7.21
CA VAL A 31 0.00 24.12 6.34
C VAL A 31 -0.22 24.56 4.89
N TYR A 32 0.73 24.24 4.01
CA TYR A 32 0.69 24.54 2.58
C TYR A 32 0.27 23.32 1.78
N GLU A 33 -0.81 23.43 1.01
CA GLU A 33 -1.34 22.37 0.17
C GLU A 33 -1.43 22.82 -1.29
N ALA A 34 -0.86 21.99 -2.18
CA ALA A 34 -0.86 22.28 -3.61
C ALA A 34 -2.24 22.15 -4.26
N ALA A 35 -3.05 21.23 -3.76
CA ALA A 35 -4.41 21.00 -4.24
C ALA A 35 -5.41 21.98 -3.58
N THR A 36 -6.60 22.06 -4.15
CA THR A 36 -7.71 22.89 -3.58
C THR A 36 -8.37 22.22 -2.38
N LYS A 37 -8.22 20.90 -2.23
CA LYS A 37 -8.81 20.11 -1.13
C LYS A 37 -7.72 19.38 -0.35
N PRO A 38 -7.65 19.57 0.98
CA PRO A 38 -6.77 18.77 1.83
C PRO A 38 -7.28 17.32 1.91
N LEU A 39 -6.44 16.39 2.38
CA LEU A 39 -6.79 15.00 2.70
C LEU A 39 -7.41 14.20 1.51
N ALA A 40 -7.21 14.66 0.27
CA ALA A 40 -7.86 14.07 -0.92
C ALA A 40 -7.57 12.56 -1.06
N LYS A 41 -6.33 12.11 -0.79
CA LYS A 41 -6.00 10.67 -0.80
C LYS A 41 -6.74 9.91 0.33
N VAL A 42 -6.93 10.50 1.50
CA VAL A 42 -7.65 9.86 2.61
C VAL A 42 -9.11 9.56 2.22
N ALA A 43 -9.75 10.45 1.47
CA ALA A 43 -11.12 10.30 1.02
C ALA A 43 -11.38 9.03 0.21
N VAL A 44 -10.37 8.54 -0.53
CA VAL A 44 -10.50 7.37 -1.42
C VAL A 44 -9.90 6.09 -0.83
N THR A 45 -9.18 6.18 0.30
CA THR A 45 -8.57 4.99 0.93
C THR A 45 -9.62 4.00 1.43
N GLY A 46 -9.29 2.71 1.35
CA GLY A 46 -10.21 1.65 1.79
C GLY A 46 -11.56 1.65 1.06
N GLY A 47 -11.60 2.13 -0.20
CA GLY A 47 -12.85 2.26 -0.96
C GLY A 47 -13.78 3.37 -0.42
N GLY A 48 -13.23 4.47 0.07
CA GLY A 48 -13.98 5.59 0.66
C GLY A 48 -14.34 5.41 2.14
N ARG A 49 -13.86 4.32 2.78
CA ARG A 49 -14.12 4.04 4.20
C ARG A 49 -13.01 4.50 5.13
N CYS A 50 -11.82 4.78 4.62
CA CYS A 50 -10.57 5.08 5.33
C CYS A 50 -10.09 3.92 6.22
N ASN A 51 -9.23 3.06 5.71
CA ASN A 51 -8.55 2.05 6.52
C ASN A 51 -7.46 2.72 7.38
N ILE A 52 -7.83 3.13 8.61
CA ILE A 52 -7.02 3.98 9.50
C ILE A 52 -5.74 3.28 9.95
N SER A 53 -5.83 1.99 10.26
CA SER A 53 -4.75 1.20 10.85
C SER A 53 -4.95 -0.29 10.62
N ASN A 54 -4.13 -1.10 11.28
CA ASN A 54 -4.24 -2.55 11.31
C ASN A 54 -3.98 -3.04 12.74
N SER A 55 -4.57 -4.19 13.13
CA SER A 55 -4.29 -4.83 14.42
C SER A 55 -2.91 -5.47 14.50
N PHE A 56 -2.26 -5.70 13.36
CA PHE A 56 -0.98 -6.43 13.23
C PHE A 56 -1.01 -7.88 13.70
N GLU A 57 -2.15 -8.42 14.05
CA GLU A 57 -2.32 -9.80 14.55
C GLU A 57 -1.76 -10.85 13.56
N TYR A 58 -1.89 -10.59 12.25
CA TYR A 58 -1.44 -11.49 11.18
C TYR A 58 -0.04 -11.15 10.66
N ILE A 59 0.66 -10.17 11.26
CA ILE A 59 2.00 -9.74 10.88
C ILE A 59 3.02 -10.29 11.87
N ARG A 60 3.81 -11.26 11.45
CA ARG A 60 4.83 -11.88 12.31
C ARG A 60 6.08 -11.02 12.46
N GLN A 61 6.46 -10.36 11.39
CA GLN A 61 7.61 -9.46 11.35
C GLN A 61 7.21 -8.17 10.64
N LEU A 62 7.65 -7.04 11.17
CA LEU A 62 7.26 -5.71 10.65
C LEU A 62 7.63 -5.53 9.17
N GLY A 63 8.73 -6.15 8.71
CA GLY A 63 9.14 -6.17 7.30
C GLY A 63 8.17 -6.86 6.35
N GLU A 64 7.25 -7.71 6.84
CA GLU A 64 6.18 -8.28 6.02
C GLU A 64 5.14 -7.21 5.64
N ALA A 65 4.89 -6.26 6.52
CA ALA A 65 4.01 -5.13 6.26
C ALA A 65 4.74 -3.97 5.57
N TYR A 66 5.98 -3.72 5.95
CA TYR A 66 6.80 -2.60 5.45
C TYR A 66 8.04 -3.14 4.72
N PRO A 67 7.94 -3.50 3.45
CA PRO A 67 9.09 -4.00 2.67
C PRO A 67 10.20 -2.96 2.52
N ARG A 68 9.89 -1.68 2.75
CA ARG A 68 10.85 -0.57 2.78
C ARG A 68 10.56 0.34 3.96
N GLY A 69 11.63 0.87 4.57
CA GLY A 69 11.52 1.79 5.70
C GLY A 69 11.18 1.15 7.04
N GLU A 70 11.18 -0.19 7.17
CA GLU A 70 10.86 -0.93 8.41
C GLU A 70 11.56 -0.33 9.65
N ARG A 71 12.85 0.02 9.54
CA ARG A 71 13.64 0.57 10.64
C ARG A 71 13.07 1.91 11.14
N LEU A 72 12.69 2.80 10.23
CA LEU A 72 12.09 4.09 10.58
C LEU A 72 10.72 3.90 11.24
N VAL A 73 9.90 3.01 10.67
CA VAL A 73 8.58 2.68 11.22
C VAL A 73 8.69 2.07 12.61
N ARG A 74 9.66 1.20 12.86
CA ARG A 74 9.90 0.61 14.18
C ARG A 74 10.19 1.68 15.24
N HIS A 75 10.97 2.71 14.92
CA HIS A 75 11.20 3.83 15.82
C HIS A 75 9.96 4.69 16.03
N ALA A 76 9.17 4.92 14.97
CA ALA A 76 7.93 5.67 15.06
C ALA A 76 6.88 4.93 15.91
N PHE A 77 6.76 3.62 15.77
CA PHE A 77 5.84 2.80 16.58
C PHE A 77 6.20 2.75 18.07
N ALA A 78 7.48 2.90 18.40
CA ALA A 78 7.89 3.05 19.81
C ALA A 78 7.38 4.35 20.45
N GLN A 79 6.96 5.34 19.65
CA GLN A 79 6.42 6.62 20.11
C GLN A 79 4.90 6.72 19.97
N LEU A 80 4.34 6.11 18.92
CA LEU A 80 2.90 5.97 18.72
C LEU A 80 2.62 4.62 18.08
N SER A 81 2.24 3.64 18.89
CA SER A 81 1.88 2.30 18.42
C SER A 81 0.52 2.29 17.69
N PRO A 82 0.17 1.20 16.96
CA PRO A 82 -1.15 1.04 16.37
C PRO A 82 -2.29 1.16 17.38
N GLU A 83 -2.15 0.58 18.57
CA GLU A 83 -3.14 0.64 19.64
C GLU A 83 -3.30 2.08 20.16
N GLN A 84 -2.19 2.79 20.35
CA GLN A 84 -2.20 4.20 20.77
C GLN A 84 -2.81 5.10 19.67
N THR A 85 -2.60 4.77 18.40
CA THR A 85 -3.27 5.44 17.28
C THR A 85 -4.78 5.26 17.35
N CYS A 86 -5.25 4.04 17.58
CA CYS A 86 -6.67 3.76 17.74
C CYS A 86 -7.25 4.56 18.93
N ALA A 87 -6.60 4.53 20.09
CA ALA A 87 -7.01 5.30 21.27
C ALA A 87 -7.02 6.82 21.00
N TRP A 88 -6.12 7.32 20.14
CA TRP A 88 -6.13 8.73 19.73
C TRP A 88 -7.40 9.06 18.93
N TRP A 89 -7.75 8.25 17.92
CA TRP A 89 -8.93 8.47 17.11
C TRP A 89 -10.23 8.37 17.93
N GLU A 90 -10.32 7.39 18.83
CA GLU A 90 -11.49 7.22 19.70
C GLU A 90 -11.66 8.42 20.65
N ARG A 91 -10.59 8.95 21.21
CA ARG A 91 -10.59 10.17 22.03
C ARG A 91 -11.06 11.40 21.24
N GLU A 92 -10.78 11.45 19.94
CA GLU A 92 -11.28 12.54 19.06
C GLU A 92 -12.70 12.28 18.54
N GLY A 93 -13.38 11.23 19.05
CA GLY A 93 -14.78 10.92 18.71
C GLY A 93 -14.98 10.07 17.48
N VAL A 94 -13.93 9.42 16.97
CA VAL A 94 -14.02 8.46 15.86
C VAL A 94 -14.01 7.05 16.43
N ARG A 95 -15.18 6.43 16.58
CA ARG A 95 -15.30 5.03 16.95
C ARG A 95 -14.72 4.13 15.87
N LEU A 96 -14.04 3.06 16.26
CA LEU A 96 -13.33 2.17 15.37
C LEU A 96 -13.90 0.75 15.40
N VAL A 97 -13.75 0.04 14.29
CA VAL A 97 -14.07 -1.38 14.16
C VAL A 97 -12.92 -2.11 13.48
N THR A 98 -12.52 -3.25 14.06
CA THR A 98 -11.51 -4.15 13.47
C THR A 98 -12.24 -5.24 12.69
N GLN A 99 -11.87 -5.41 11.42
CA GLN A 99 -12.37 -6.48 10.55
C GLN A 99 -11.58 -7.78 10.76
N SER A 100 -12.11 -8.89 10.26
CA SER A 100 -11.51 -10.24 10.41
C SER A 100 -10.12 -10.37 9.77
N ASP A 101 -9.74 -9.47 8.87
CA ASP A 101 -8.41 -9.41 8.25
C ASP A 101 -7.43 -8.47 8.99
N GLY A 102 -7.82 -7.97 10.16
CA GLY A 102 -7.03 -7.05 10.98
C GLY A 102 -7.12 -5.59 10.54
N CYS A 103 -7.79 -5.27 9.45
CA CYS A 103 -7.99 -3.88 8.99
C CYS A 103 -8.89 -3.11 9.96
N ILE A 104 -8.52 -1.86 10.29
CA ILE A 104 -9.25 -1.01 11.23
C ILE A 104 -9.87 0.17 10.49
N PHE A 105 -11.19 0.31 10.60
CA PHE A 105 -11.97 1.36 9.96
C PHE A 105 -12.75 2.18 10.98
N PRO A 106 -13.17 3.41 10.63
CA PRO A 106 -14.25 4.07 11.36
C PRO A 106 -15.50 3.18 11.39
N GLU A 107 -16.19 3.11 12.51
CA GLU A 107 -17.47 2.38 12.63
C GLU A 107 -18.50 2.90 11.61
N SER A 108 -18.47 4.19 11.29
CA SER A 108 -19.32 4.81 10.26
C SER A 108 -19.05 4.32 8.84
N GLN A 109 -17.93 3.64 8.58
CA GLN A 109 -17.47 3.25 7.24
C GLN A 109 -17.38 4.43 6.25
N ASP A 110 -17.16 5.66 6.75
CA ASP A 110 -17.10 6.91 5.98
C ASP A 110 -15.77 7.63 6.24
N ALA A 111 -14.91 7.72 5.21
CA ALA A 111 -13.64 8.46 5.27
C ALA A 111 -13.85 9.94 5.61
N MET A 112 -15.02 10.51 5.28
CA MET A 112 -15.32 11.91 5.57
C MET A 112 -15.41 12.19 7.07
N GLN A 113 -15.69 11.19 7.92
CA GLN A 113 -15.63 11.38 9.37
C GLN A 113 -14.20 11.69 9.82
N VAL A 114 -13.22 10.93 9.33
CA VAL A 114 -11.79 11.12 9.63
C VAL A 114 -11.32 12.49 9.15
N ILE A 115 -11.70 12.88 7.93
CA ILE A 115 -11.35 14.17 7.32
C ILE A 115 -11.93 15.33 8.15
N ARG A 116 -13.23 15.30 8.42
CA ARG A 116 -13.90 16.35 9.21
C ARG A 116 -13.32 16.48 10.62
N THR A 117 -12.91 15.36 11.23
CA THR A 117 -12.28 15.36 12.55
C THR A 117 -10.97 16.15 12.52
N LEU A 118 -10.08 15.88 11.56
CA LEU A 118 -8.80 16.59 11.42
C LEU A 118 -9.03 18.08 11.06
N GLU A 119 -9.90 18.39 10.10
CA GLU A 119 -10.20 19.76 9.71
C GLU A 119 -10.77 20.59 10.87
N ASN A 120 -11.68 19.99 11.66
CA ASN A 120 -12.26 20.65 12.84
C ASN A 120 -11.21 20.90 13.93
N LEU A 121 -10.30 19.93 14.15
CA LEU A 121 -9.19 20.09 15.10
C LEU A 121 -8.25 21.21 14.66
N MET A 122 -7.85 21.24 13.39
CA MET A 122 -7.00 22.30 12.87
C MET A 122 -7.64 23.68 13.03
N ARG A 123 -8.93 23.80 12.69
CA ARG A 123 -9.68 25.06 12.84
C ARG A 123 -9.77 25.50 14.32
N ARG A 124 -10.12 24.60 15.23
CA ARG A 124 -10.23 24.90 16.67
C ARG A 124 -8.90 25.33 17.29
N LEU A 125 -7.80 24.77 16.81
CA LEU A 125 -6.45 25.08 17.26
C LEU A 125 -5.85 26.34 16.59
N GLY A 126 -6.55 26.97 15.65
CA GLY A 126 -6.06 28.15 14.94
C GLY A 126 -4.87 27.86 14.01
N ILE A 127 -4.82 26.67 13.42
CA ILE A 127 -3.82 26.30 12.42
C ILE A 127 -4.23 26.89 11.08
N GLU A 128 -3.32 27.63 10.45
CA GLU A 128 -3.56 28.21 9.13
C GLU A 128 -3.40 27.15 8.04
N LEU A 129 -4.44 26.96 7.20
CA LEU A 129 -4.41 26.06 6.05
C LEU A 129 -4.49 26.88 4.76
N ARG A 130 -3.45 26.81 3.93
CA ARG A 130 -3.35 27.44 2.60
C ARG A 130 -3.45 26.39 1.51
N THR A 131 -4.64 26.24 0.95
CA THR A 131 -4.89 25.35 -0.22
C THR A 131 -4.64 26.09 -1.54
N GLY A 132 -4.41 25.33 -2.63
CA GLY A 132 -4.02 25.91 -3.92
C GLY A 132 -2.66 26.61 -3.86
N CYS A 133 -1.86 26.33 -2.83
CA CYS A 133 -0.60 27.00 -2.54
C CYS A 133 0.56 26.02 -2.62
N ARG A 134 1.08 25.79 -3.83
CA ARG A 134 2.19 24.88 -4.07
C ARG A 134 3.51 25.48 -3.65
N VAL A 135 4.25 24.78 -2.79
CA VAL A 135 5.67 25.05 -2.54
C VAL A 135 6.49 24.46 -3.68
N LEU A 136 7.28 25.28 -4.35
CA LEU A 136 8.09 24.89 -5.51
C LEU A 136 9.51 24.52 -5.11
N GLU A 137 10.08 25.22 -4.15
CA GLU A 137 11.44 25.01 -3.64
C GLU A 137 11.51 25.29 -2.15
N LEU A 138 12.39 24.56 -1.47
CA LEU A 138 12.78 24.77 -0.09
C LEU A 138 14.26 25.08 -0.03
N ASN A 139 14.61 26.24 0.51
CA ASN A 139 15.99 26.68 0.70
C ASN A 139 16.28 26.86 2.19
N TYR A 140 17.54 26.63 2.57
CA TYR A 140 18.04 26.85 3.93
C TYR A 140 19.18 27.89 3.91
N GLY A 141 19.14 28.83 4.84
CA GLY A 141 20.12 29.90 4.96
C GLY A 141 20.27 30.41 6.39
N PRO A 142 21.04 31.48 6.60
CA PRO A 142 21.33 32.02 7.94
C PRO A 142 20.09 32.46 8.74
N GLN A 143 18.99 32.75 8.06
CA GLN A 143 17.72 33.17 8.67
C GLN A 143 16.68 32.05 8.75
N GLY A 144 17.09 30.78 8.64
CA GLY A 144 16.18 29.64 8.62
C GLY A 144 15.77 29.23 7.21
N TYR A 145 14.51 28.80 7.05
CA TYR A 145 13.97 28.27 5.80
C TYR A 145 13.23 29.31 5.00
N THR A 146 13.43 29.30 3.68
CA THR A 146 12.64 30.06 2.71
C THR A 146 11.92 29.10 1.80
N LEU A 147 10.59 29.21 1.75
CA LEU A 147 9.70 28.45 0.88
C LEU A 147 9.37 29.32 -0.33
N ARG A 148 9.78 28.92 -1.53
CA ARG A 148 9.35 29.55 -2.78
C ARG A 148 7.99 28.99 -3.17
N LEU A 149 6.99 29.83 -3.17
CA LEU A 149 5.59 29.50 -3.52
C LEU A 149 5.34 29.79 -5.01
N GLN A 150 4.18 29.38 -5.52
CA GLN A 150 3.73 29.82 -6.85
C GLN A 150 3.60 31.35 -6.93
N GLN A 151 3.20 31.99 -5.84
CA GLN A 151 3.07 33.43 -5.71
C GLN A 151 3.78 33.89 -4.44
N GLY A 152 4.97 34.44 -4.58
CA GLY A 152 5.76 34.97 -3.49
C GLY A 152 6.58 33.95 -2.72
N GLU A 153 6.97 34.33 -1.53
CA GLU A 153 7.81 33.53 -0.63
C GLU A 153 7.25 33.53 0.79
N ALA A 154 7.57 32.49 1.54
CA ALA A 154 7.31 32.40 2.96
C ALA A 154 8.59 32.03 3.71
N ARG A 155 8.70 32.43 4.98
CA ARG A 155 9.80 32.07 5.87
C ARG A 155 9.30 31.19 7.00
N ALA A 156 10.17 30.30 7.47
CA ALA A 156 9.88 29.42 8.59
C ALA A 156 11.14 29.12 9.40
N ASP A 157 10.98 29.02 10.71
CA ASP A 157 12.03 28.59 11.63
C ASP A 157 12.17 27.07 11.65
N ARG A 158 11.06 26.36 11.36
CA ARG A 158 10.94 24.90 11.30
C ARG A 158 10.09 24.50 10.10
N VAL A 159 10.49 23.42 9.44
CA VAL A 159 9.74 22.88 8.30
C VAL A 159 9.47 21.39 8.52
N VAL A 160 8.26 20.97 8.23
CA VAL A 160 7.88 19.55 8.15
C VAL A 160 7.40 19.25 6.74
N VAL A 161 8.08 18.34 6.05
CA VAL A 161 7.71 17.92 4.70
C VAL A 161 6.87 16.65 4.78
N THR A 162 5.65 16.73 4.25
CA THR A 162 4.63 15.66 4.30
C THR A 162 3.90 15.51 2.96
N THR A 163 4.61 15.77 1.86
CA THR A 163 4.07 15.83 0.50
C THR A 163 3.70 14.48 -0.11
N GLY A 164 3.97 13.38 0.60
CA GLY A 164 3.93 12.05 -0.01
C GLY A 164 5.04 11.86 -1.07
N GLY A 165 4.93 10.83 -1.89
CA GLY A 165 5.98 10.49 -2.88
C GLY A 165 6.03 11.39 -4.13
N GLY A 166 5.10 12.31 -4.30
CA GLY A 166 4.90 12.99 -5.59
C GLY A 166 5.63 14.32 -5.79
N ALA A 167 6.09 15.01 -4.75
CA ALA A 167 6.61 16.38 -4.83
C ALA A 167 8.04 16.54 -4.33
N LEU A 168 8.88 15.54 -4.52
CA LEU A 168 10.27 15.51 -4.03
C LEU A 168 11.17 16.56 -4.69
N GLY A 169 10.78 17.10 -5.85
CA GLY A 169 11.52 18.14 -6.56
C GLY A 169 11.77 19.43 -5.74
N LEU A 170 10.90 19.74 -4.77
CA LEU A 170 11.07 20.91 -3.89
C LEU A 170 12.31 20.80 -2.99
N LEU A 171 12.81 19.57 -2.75
CA LEU A 171 14.00 19.29 -1.93
C LEU A 171 15.32 19.37 -2.71
N LYS A 172 15.25 19.58 -4.03
CA LYS A 172 16.42 19.64 -4.92
C LYS A 172 17.51 20.62 -4.46
N PRO A 173 17.17 21.84 -3.98
CA PRO A 173 18.17 22.80 -3.51
C PRO A 173 18.96 22.32 -2.28
N LEU A 174 18.39 21.40 -1.52
CA LEU A 174 19.03 20.87 -0.31
C LEU A 174 20.00 19.72 -0.59
N GLY A 175 20.00 19.16 -1.81
CA GLY A 175 20.90 18.06 -2.19
C GLY A 175 20.78 16.83 -1.30
N LEU A 176 19.57 16.51 -0.85
CA LEU A 176 19.29 15.29 -0.09
C LEU A 176 19.30 14.07 -1.00
N ASP A 177 19.74 12.95 -0.49
CA ASP A 177 19.65 11.67 -1.19
C ASP A 177 18.18 11.23 -1.28
N ILE A 178 17.69 11.13 -2.51
CA ILE A 178 16.33 10.70 -2.83
C ILE A 178 16.38 9.35 -3.52
N VAL A 179 15.77 8.36 -2.91
CA VAL A 179 15.52 7.08 -3.58
C VAL A 179 14.44 7.31 -4.64
N PRO A 180 14.71 6.99 -5.93
CA PRO A 180 13.78 7.26 -7.01
C PRO A 180 12.38 6.69 -6.73
N PRO A 181 11.33 7.52 -6.82
CA PRO A 181 9.96 7.09 -6.56
C PRO A 181 9.44 6.20 -7.69
N VAL A 182 8.87 5.07 -7.32
CA VAL A 182 8.19 4.14 -8.24
C VAL A 182 6.83 3.76 -7.68
N PRO A 183 5.83 3.46 -8.53
CA PRO A 183 4.54 2.97 -8.08
C PRO A 183 4.64 1.69 -7.25
N SER A 184 3.81 1.61 -6.22
CA SER A 184 3.59 0.46 -5.36
C SER A 184 2.10 0.18 -5.24
N LEU A 185 1.69 -1.04 -4.87
CA LEU A 185 0.28 -1.43 -4.74
C LEU A 185 -0.54 -1.26 -6.03
N PHE A 186 -0.06 -1.78 -7.14
CA PHE A 186 -0.75 -1.71 -8.43
C PHE A 186 -1.23 -3.08 -8.91
N THR A 187 -2.18 -3.07 -9.84
CA THR A 187 -2.77 -4.25 -10.47
C THR A 187 -2.02 -4.61 -11.74
N PHE A 188 -2.00 -5.91 -12.11
CA PHE A 188 -1.29 -6.37 -13.30
C PHE A 188 -2.21 -6.44 -14.51
N ARG A 189 -1.70 -5.94 -15.65
CA ARG A 189 -2.32 -6.18 -16.95
C ARG A 189 -1.89 -7.53 -17.49
N ILE A 190 -2.88 -8.37 -17.83
CA ILE A 190 -2.69 -9.68 -18.43
C ILE A 190 -3.39 -9.68 -19.78
N GLY A 191 -2.67 -10.12 -20.83
CA GLY A 191 -3.21 -10.14 -22.19
C GLY A 191 -4.11 -11.35 -22.50
N ASP A 192 -4.19 -12.35 -21.62
CA ASP A 192 -4.95 -13.58 -21.82
C ASP A 192 -6.47 -13.29 -21.81
N GLU A 193 -7.11 -13.41 -22.99
CA GLU A 193 -8.54 -13.13 -23.14
C GLU A 193 -9.41 -14.13 -22.38
N GLY A 194 -8.98 -15.40 -22.28
CA GLY A 194 -9.69 -16.43 -21.55
C GLY A 194 -9.76 -16.10 -20.06
N LEU A 195 -8.65 -15.63 -19.46
CA LEU A 195 -8.64 -15.18 -18.06
C LEU A 195 -9.51 -13.92 -17.89
N ARG A 196 -9.38 -12.94 -18.79
CA ARG A 196 -10.13 -11.68 -18.72
C ARG A 196 -11.66 -11.89 -18.90
N SER A 197 -12.08 -12.90 -19.66
CA SER A 197 -13.49 -13.25 -19.80
C SER A 197 -14.14 -13.72 -18.50
N LEU A 198 -13.33 -14.06 -17.48
CA LEU A 198 -13.75 -14.43 -16.13
C LEU A 198 -13.87 -13.22 -15.19
N MET A 199 -13.89 -11.99 -15.71
CA MET A 199 -14.05 -10.76 -14.90
C MET A 199 -15.13 -10.92 -13.83
N GLY A 200 -14.83 -10.44 -12.62
CA GLY A 200 -15.67 -10.53 -11.44
C GLY A 200 -15.48 -11.81 -10.63
N THR A 201 -14.69 -12.79 -11.13
CA THR A 201 -14.37 -13.98 -10.35
C THR A 201 -13.39 -13.63 -9.23
N VAL A 202 -13.73 -14.02 -8.01
CA VAL A 202 -12.92 -13.92 -6.81
C VAL A 202 -12.48 -15.33 -6.41
N THR A 203 -11.20 -15.52 -6.16
CA THR A 203 -10.61 -16.79 -5.68
C THR A 203 -9.82 -16.50 -4.42
N GLU A 204 -10.19 -17.12 -3.33
CA GLU A 204 -9.52 -16.98 -2.05
C GLU A 204 -8.34 -17.95 -1.93
N GLY A 205 -7.39 -17.61 -1.06
CA GLY A 205 -6.29 -18.50 -0.70
C GLY A 205 -5.34 -18.84 -1.84
N VAL A 206 -5.21 -18.00 -2.87
CA VAL A 206 -4.22 -18.23 -3.92
C VAL A 206 -2.83 -17.77 -3.49
N THR A 207 -1.80 -18.37 -4.08
CA THR A 207 -0.43 -17.88 -3.96
C THR A 207 0.06 -17.38 -5.32
N LEU A 208 0.59 -16.16 -5.32
CA LEU A 208 1.19 -15.51 -6.48
C LEU A 208 2.70 -15.42 -6.32
N SER A 209 3.43 -15.58 -7.42
CA SER A 209 4.88 -15.33 -7.48
C SER A 209 5.29 -14.84 -8.87
N LEU A 210 6.52 -14.36 -9.00
CA LEU A 210 7.09 -13.92 -10.27
C LEU A 210 8.15 -14.92 -10.75
N ALA A 211 8.05 -15.39 -11.99
CA ALA A 211 9.01 -16.31 -12.58
C ALA A 211 10.41 -15.69 -12.57
N GLY A 212 11.40 -16.48 -12.15
CA GLY A 212 12.79 -16.04 -12.03
C GLY A 212 13.08 -15.11 -10.84
N MET A 213 12.06 -14.73 -10.04
CA MET A 213 12.18 -13.85 -8.88
C MET A 213 11.64 -14.53 -7.61
N LYS A 214 12.25 -15.65 -7.20
CA LYS A 214 11.76 -16.54 -6.12
C LYS A 214 11.48 -15.86 -4.77
N LYS A 215 12.15 -14.71 -4.50
CA LYS A 215 11.95 -13.94 -3.25
C LYS A 215 10.59 -13.24 -3.18
N TYR A 216 9.95 -12.98 -4.33
CA TYR A 216 8.67 -12.29 -4.37
C TYR A 216 7.52 -13.28 -4.45
N ARG A 217 6.81 -13.40 -3.37
CA ARG A 217 5.65 -14.26 -3.21
C ARG A 217 4.62 -13.56 -2.32
N SER A 218 3.36 -13.72 -2.65
CA SER A 218 2.25 -13.25 -1.83
C SER A 218 1.14 -14.29 -1.81
N ALA A 219 0.34 -14.27 -0.75
CA ALA A 219 -0.86 -15.09 -0.64
C ALA A 219 -2.06 -14.22 -0.27
N GLY A 220 -3.25 -14.65 -0.64
CA GLY A 220 -4.51 -13.97 -0.35
C GLY A 220 -5.54 -14.13 -1.44
N THR A 221 -6.51 -13.23 -1.47
CA THR A 221 -7.58 -13.19 -2.47
C THR A 221 -7.09 -12.61 -3.79
N LEU A 222 -7.42 -13.27 -4.90
CA LEU A 222 -7.21 -12.83 -6.27
C LEU A 222 -8.55 -12.42 -6.89
N LEU A 223 -8.60 -11.26 -7.53
CA LEU A 223 -9.73 -10.78 -8.30
C LEU A 223 -9.37 -10.75 -9.78
N LEU A 224 -10.15 -11.42 -10.61
CA LEU A 224 -10.04 -11.35 -12.07
C LEU A 224 -10.81 -10.13 -12.59
N THR A 225 -10.18 -9.36 -13.48
CA THR A 225 -10.72 -8.12 -14.04
C THR A 225 -10.68 -8.16 -15.57
N ASP A 226 -11.33 -7.22 -16.22
CA ASP A 226 -11.30 -7.06 -17.69
C ASP A 226 -9.92 -6.64 -18.26
N TRP A 227 -9.00 -6.18 -17.41
CA TRP A 227 -7.61 -5.86 -17.78
C TRP A 227 -6.58 -6.89 -17.31
N GLY A 228 -6.95 -7.83 -16.44
CA GLY A 228 -6.04 -8.82 -15.88
C GLY A 228 -6.37 -9.21 -14.45
N VAL A 229 -5.47 -8.95 -13.49
CA VAL A 229 -5.63 -9.39 -12.10
C VAL A 229 -5.43 -8.27 -11.09
N SER A 230 -6.21 -8.34 -10.01
CA SER A 230 -6.23 -7.43 -8.88
C SER A 230 -6.44 -8.22 -7.56
N GLY A 231 -6.79 -7.53 -6.50
CA GLY A 231 -7.06 -8.10 -5.18
C GLY A 231 -5.83 -8.09 -4.28
N PRO A 232 -6.01 -8.39 -2.98
CA PRO A 232 -4.95 -8.30 -1.97
C PRO A 232 -3.67 -9.06 -2.32
N ALA A 233 -3.77 -10.27 -2.90
CA ALA A 233 -2.59 -11.03 -3.32
C ALA A 233 -1.77 -10.29 -4.37
N THR A 234 -2.43 -9.72 -5.40
CA THR A 234 -1.77 -8.95 -6.46
C THR A 234 -1.14 -7.67 -5.93
N LEU A 235 -1.86 -6.91 -5.10
CA LEU A 235 -1.38 -5.66 -4.53
C LEU A 235 -0.15 -5.88 -3.62
N LYS A 236 -0.16 -6.93 -2.79
CA LYS A 236 1.01 -7.30 -1.98
C LYS A 236 2.21 -7.66 -2.85
N LEU A 237 2.01 -8.51 -3.87
CA LEU A 237 3.10 -8.92 -4.77
C LEU A 237 3.71 -7.73 -5.51
N SER A 238 2.88 -6.82 -6.01
CA SER A 238 3.33 -5.61 -6.70
C SER A 238 4.11 -4.67 -5.76
N SER A 239 3.71 -4.57 -4.49
CA SER A 239 4.45 -3.81 -3.47
C SER A 239 5.82 -4.43 -3.21
N TYR A 240 5.89 -5.74 -2.94
CA TYR A 240 7.17 -6.41 -2.70
C TYR A 240 8.15 -6.25 -3.86
N ALA A 241 7.67 -6.36 -5.10
CA ALA A 241 8.48 -6.32 -6.31
C ALA A 241 8.50 -4.96 -7.02
N ALA A 242 8.08 -3.87 -6.36
CA ALA A 242 7.83 -2.58 -7.00
C ALA A 242 9.04 -2.05 -7.79
N ARG A 243 10.24 -2.08 -7.23
CA ARG A 243 11.46 -1.59 -7.86
C ARG A 243 11.88 -2.47 -9.03
N GLU A 244 11.96 -3.78 -8.83
CA GLU A 244 12.36 -4.72 -9.87
C GLU A 244 11.37 -4.75 -11.04
N LEU A 245 10.08 -4.58 -10.77
CA LEU A 245 9.08 -4.45 -11.82
C LEU A 245 9.23 -3.13 -12.58
N SER A 246 9.54 -2.04 -11.89
CA SER A 246 9.82 -0.75 -12.52
C SER A 246 11.04 -0.81 -13.46
N GLU A 247 12.13 -1.44 -13.04
CA GLU A 247 13.36 -1.65 -13.85
C GLU A 247 13.10 -2.48 -15.12
N ARG A 248 12.04 -3.29 -15.12
CA ARG A 248 11.62 -4.15 -16.25
C ARG A 248 10.45 -3.58 -17.04
N ASP A 249 10.17 -2.29 -16.90
CA ASP A 249 9.00 -1.65 -17.54
C ASP A 249 7.70 -2.42 -17.21
N TYR A 250 7.59 -2.92 -15.99
CA TYR A 250 6.45 -3.71 -15.48
C TYR A 250 6.13 -4.97 -16.29
N LYS A 251 7.13 -5.56 -16.94
CA LYS A 251 7.01 -6.81 -17.69
C LYS A 251 7.63 -7.97 -16.91
N ALA A 252 6.86 -9.02 -16.70
CA ALA A 252 7.26 -10.22 -15.98
C ALA A 252 6.31 -11.38 -16.33
N THR A 253 6.57 -12.57 -15.80
CA THR A 253 5.62 -13.67 -15.84
C THR A 253 5.08 -13.90 -14.44
N LEU A 254 3.77 -13.73 -14.28
CA LEU A 254 3.03 -14.10 -13.06
C LEU A 254 2.84 -15.61 -13.04
N LEU A 255 3.15 -16.24 -11.93
CA LEU A 255 2.80 -17.62 -11.64
C LEU A 255 1.70 -17.65 -10.58
N VAL A 256 0.60 -18.31 -10.92
CA VAL A 256 -0.56 -18.45 -10.03
C VAL A 256 -0.61 -19.88 -9.52
N ASN A 257 -0.53 -20.06 -8.22
CA ASN A 257 -0.89 -21.29 -7.55
C ASN A 257 -2.31 -21.14 -7.01
N TRP A 258 -3.26 -21.70 -7.73
CA TRP A 258 -4.68 -21.54 -7.49
C TRP A 258 -5.16 -22.18 -6.18
N LEU A 259 -4.42 -23.13 -5.63
CA LEU A 259 -4.77 -23.93 -4.44
C LEU A 259 -3.84 -23.67 -3.24
N SER A 260 -2.81 -22.84 -3.41
CA SER A 260 -1.74 -22.64 -2.42
C SER A 260 -1.12 -23.94 -1.89
N SER A 261 -1.16 -24.99 -2.68
CA SER A 261 -0.69 -26.33 -2.35
C SER A 261 0.56 -26.67 -3.13
N SER A 262 1.35 -27.62 -2.64
CA SER A 262 2.49 -28.15 -3.39
C SER A 262 2.00 -28.97 -4.59
N GLU A 263 2.83 -29.06 -5.63
CA GLU A 263 2.51 -29.89 -6.81
C GLU A 263 2.26 -31.34 -6.43
N GLN A 264 3.01 -31.88 -5.46
CA GLN A 264 2.83 -33.24 -4.97
C GLN A 264 1.46 -33.45 -4.33
N GLN A 265 0.99 -32.51 -3.50
CA GLN A 265 -0.34 -32.58 -2.89
C GLN A 265 -1.45 -32.53 -3.94
N VAL A 266 -1.32 -31.62 -4.92
CA VAL A 266 -2.29 -31.50 -6.02
C VAL A 266 -2.29 -32.76 -6.88
N ARG A 267 -1.10 -33.29 -7.21
CA ARG A 267 -0.98 -34.56 -7.94
C ARG A 267 -1.68 -35.72 -7.20
N SER A 268 -1.42 -35.86 -5.90
CA SER A 268 -2.04 -36.90 -5.07
C SER A 268 -3.57 -36.76 -5.05
N TRP A 269 -4.10 -35.52 -4.98
CA TRP A 269 -5.53 -35.28 -5.07
C TRP A 269 -6.10 -35.72 -6.44
N ILE A 270 -5.43 -35.34 -7.56
CA ILE A 270 -5.85 -35.71 -8.91
C ILE A 270 -5.85 -37.26 -9.06
N GLU A 271 -4.78 -37.94 -8.65
CA GLU A 271 -4.65 -39.39 -8.73
C GLU A 271 -5.70 -40.10 -7.86
N GLY A 272 -5.96 -39.61 -6.64
CA GLY A 272 -6.99 -40.13 -5.77
C GLY A 272 -8.38 -40.02 -6.38
N THR A 273 -8.68 -38.87 -7.02
CA THR A 273 -9.95 -38.64 -7.73
C THR A 273 -10.08 -39.56 -8.94
N ALA A 274 -9.01 -39.75 -9.70
CA ALA A 274 -8.97 -40.59 -10.90
C ALA A 274 -9.12 -42.08 -10.61
N ARG A 275 -8.71 -42.56 -9.42
CA ARG A 275 -8.83 -43.97 -8.98
C ARG A 275 -10.01 -44.21 -8.06
N GLY A 276 -10.63 -43.18 -7.51
CA GLY A 276 -11.73 -43.26 -6.53
C GLY A 276 -13.10 -43.36 -7.14
N GLY A 277 -14.14 -43.13 -6.34
CA GLY A 277 -15.55 -43.18 -6.76
C GLY A 277 -15.94 -42.15 -7.85
N ALA A 278 -15.06 -41.19 -8.13
CA ALA A 278 -15.25 -40.20 -9.18
C ALA A 278 -14.62 -40.61 -10.54
N ALA A 279 -13.92 -41.72 -10.64
CA ALA A 279 -13.15 -42.16 -11.82
C ALA A 279 -13.95 -42.09 -13.14
N GLN A 280 -15.24 -42.47 -13.12
CA GLN A 280 -16.13 -42.46 -14.27
C GLN A 280 -16.82 -41.10 -14.53
N LYS A 281 -16.67 -40.13 -13.64
CA LYS A 281 -17.23 -38.79 -13.83
C LYS A 281 -16.35 -37.94 -14.76
N LEU A 282 -16.96 -36.93 -15.40
CA LEU A 282 -16.23 -35.98 -16.22
C LEU A 282 -15.31 -35.11 -15.35
N VAL A 283 -14.13 -34.78 -15.86
CA VAL A 283 -13.19 -33.91 -15.16
C VAL A 283 -13.81 -32.53 -14.94
N SER A 284 -14.64 -32.06 -15.88
CA SER A 284 -15.34 -30.77 -15.75
C SER A 284 -16.37 -30.71 -14.62
N SER A 285 -16.87 -31.88 -14.15
CA SER A 285 -17.94 -31.95 -13.13
C SER A 285 -17.44 -31.95 -11.69
N ILE A 286 -16.14 -32.14 -11.47
CA ILE A 286 -15.55 -32.15 -10.13
C ILE A 286 -14.30 -31.26 -10.13
N HIS A 287 -14.35 -30.23 -9.29
CA HIS A 287 -13.23 -29.29 -9.12
C HIS A 287 -12.92 -29.11 -7.63
N PRO A 288 -11.70 -28.61 -7.29
CA PRO A 288 -11.37 -28.26 -5.92
C PRO A 288 -12.31 -27.20 -5.35
N ASP A 289 -12.57 -27.28 -4.04
CA ASP A 289 -13.31 -26.24 -3.34
C ASP A 289 -12.62 -24.87 -3.51
N GLY A 290 -13.41 -23.80 -3.57
CA GLY A 290 -12.92 -22.43 -3.77
C GLY A 290 -12.69 -22.04 -5.25
N LEU A 291 -12.70 -22.97 -6.20
CA LEU A 291 -12.72 -22.66 -7.64
C LEU A 291 -14.15 -22.67 -8.18
N THR A 292 -14.52 -21.65 -8.96
CA THR A 292 -15.80 -21.66 -9.67
C THR A 292 -15.75 -22.56 -10.90
N SER A 293 -16.88 -23.13 -11.31
CA SER A 293 -16.95 -23.99 -12.52
C SER A 293 -16.44 -23.28 -13.78
N ARG A 294 -16.68 -21.95 -13.91
CA ARG A 294 -16.16 -21.16 -15.04
C ARG A 294 -14.63 -21.07 -15.02
N LEU A 295 -14.04 -20.82 -13.86
CA LEU A 295 -12.57 -20.82 -13.70
C LEU A 295 -12.02 -22.22 -13.94
N TRP A 296 -12.66 -23.27 -13.43
CA TRP A 296 -12.24 -24.64 -13.64
C TRP A 296 -12.20 -25.02 -15.13
N SER A 297 -13.26 -24.73 -15.90
CA SER A 297 -13.26 -24.93 -17.37
C SER A 297 -12.12 -24.18 -18.07
N HIS A 298 -11.79 -22.97 -17.63
CA HIS A 298 -10.64 -22.23 -18.15
C HIS A 298 -9.33 -22.96 -17.84
N LEU A 299 -9.13 -23.45 -16.61
CA LEU A 299 -7.92 -24.14 -16.19
C LEU A 299 -7.76 -25.50 -16.93
N LEU A 300 -8.86 -26.21 -17.21
CA LEU A 300 -8.81 -27.42 -18.02
C LEU A 300 -8.32 -27.13 -19.45
N ARG A 301 -8.82 -26.07 -20.07
CA ARG A 301 -8.34 -25.62 -21.40
C ARG A 301 -6.86 -25.21 -21.34
N ARG A 302 -6.42 -24.53 -20.29
CA ARG A 302 -5.02 -24.19 -20.07
C ARG A 302 -4.13 -25.42 -19.93
N ALA A 303 -4.63 -26.47 -19.25
CA ALA A 303 -3.97 -27.75 -19.14
C ALA A 303 -4.02 -28.60 -20.44
N ALA A 304 -4.62 -28.07 -21.52
CA ALA A 304 -4.90 -28.77 -22.77
C ALA A 304 -5.63 -30.12 -22.55
N LEU A 305 -6.64 -30.08 -21.68
CA LEU A 305 -7.55 -31.19 -21.40
C LEU A 305 -8.90 -30.91 -22.01
N ARG A 306 -9.54 -31.94 -22.56
CA ARG A 306 -10.92 -31.86 -23.02
C ARG A 306 -11.85 -31.87 -21.78
N GLU A 307 -12.91 -31.08 -21.81
CA GLU A 307 -13.87 -30.99 -20.71
C GLU A 307 -14.75 -32.24 -20.57
N ASP A 308 -14.85 -33.06 -21.64
CA ASP A 308 -15.61 -34.28 -21.74
C ASP A 308 -14.80 -35.55 -21.37
N ILE A 309 -13.50 -35.40 -21.00
CA ILE A 309 -12.67 -36.51 -20.55
C ILE A 309 -13.08 -36.96 -19.13
N ARG A 310 -13.04 -38.28 -18.88
CA ARG A 310 -13.27 -38.82 -17.53
C ARG A 310 -12.01 -38.79 -16.70
N TRP A 311 -12.15 -38.74 -15.39
CA TRP A 311 -11.01 -38.75 -14.48
C TRP A 311 -10.07 -39.95 -14.70
N ALA A 312 -10.63 -41.16 -14.91
CA ALA A 312 -9.86 -42.36 -15.19
C ALA A 312 -9.05 -42.33 -16.51
N GLU A 313 -9.40 -41.43 -17.44
CA GLU A 313 -8.79 -41.32 -18.76
C GLU A 313 -7.66 -40.28 -18.84
N LEU A 314 -7.36 -39.56 -17.74
CA LEU A 314 -6.34 -38.49 -17.73
C LEU A 314 -4.93 -38.96 -18.09
N GLY A 315 -4.58 -40.16 -17.67
CA GLY A 315 -3.20 -40.69 -17.82
C GLY A 315 -2.14 -39.82 -17.13
N SER A 316 -0.92 -40.25 -17.10
CA SER A 316 0.17 -39.54 -16.40
C SER A 316 0.46 -38.16 -16.96
N LYS A 317 0.39 -37.97 -18.28
CA LYS A 317 0.61 -36.69 -18.95
C LYS A 317 -0.50 -35.68 -18.60
N GLY A 318 -1.77 -36.13 -18.58
CA GLY A 318 -2.90 -35.26 -18.18
C GLY A 318 -2.79 -34.84 -16.72
N ILE A 319 -2.48 -35.79 -15.83
CA ILE A 319 -2.23 -35.51 -14.40
C ILE A 319 -1.13 -34.46 -14.22
N SER A 320 0.01 -34.63 -14.91
CA SER A 320 1.13 -33.68 -14.81
C SER A 320 0.76 -32.27 -15.30
N ARG A 321 0.08 -32.16 -16.46
CA ARG A 321 -0.36 -30.86 -16.99
C ARG A 321 -1.35 -30.17 -16.07
N LEU A 322 -2.33 -30.91 -15.56
CA LEU A 322 -3.31 -30.36 -14.63
C LEU A 322 -2.67 -29.91 -13.32
N ALA A 323 -1.79 -30.73 -12.74
CA ALA A 323 -1.08 -30.38 -11.50
C ALA A 323 -0.22 -29.12 -11.69
N SER A 324 0.53 -29.03 -12.79
CA SER A 324 1.34 -27.85 -13.12
C SER A 324 0.48 -26.60 -13.32
N THR A 325 -0.65 -26.71 -14.04
CA THR A 325 -1.59 -25.59 -14.22
C THR A 325 -2.18 -25.13 -12.89
N LEU A 326 -2.53 -26.03 -11.98
CA LEU A 326 -3.10 -25.67 -10.70
C LEU A 326 -2.10 -25.04 -9.72
N THR A 327 -0.80 -25.32 -9.88
CA THR A 327 0.24 -24.89 -8.93
C THR A 327 1.20 -23.83 -9.47
N ALA A 328 1.29 -23.65 -10.80
CA ALA A 328 2.23 -22.71 -11.43
C ALA A 328 1.70 -22.19 -12.78
N ASP A 329 0.42 -21.83 -12.83
CA ASP A 329 -0.20 -21.28 -14.05
C ASP A 329 0.44 -19.95 -14.44
N ALA A 330 1.04 -19.88 -15.62
CA ALA A 330 1.89 -18.79 -16.04
C ALA A 330 1.13 -17.79 -16.94
N TYR A 331 1.14 -16.52 -16.56
CA TYR A 331 0.54 -15.44 -17.32
C TYR A 331 1.55 -14.31 -17.56
N PRO A 332 1.77 -13.88 -18.82
CA PRO A 332 2.60 -12.71 -19.12
C PRO A 332 1.94 -11.44 -18.54
N ILE A 333 2.67 -10.75 -17.66
CA ILE A 333 2.35 -9.37 -17.26
C ILE A 333 2.82 -8.45 -18.38
N THR A 334 1.90 -7.69 -18.97
CA THR A 334 2.19 -6.76 -20.06
C THR A 334 2.35 -5.32 -19.60
N GLY A 335 2.17 -5.07 -18.32
CA GLY A 335 2.29 -3.77 -17.69
C GLY A 335 1.44 -3.66 -16.43
N ARG A 336 1.41 -2.47 -15.84
CA ARG A 336 0.50 -2.10 -14.76
C ARG A 336 -0.75 -1.39 -15.29
N CYS A 337 -1.86 -1.46 -14.58
CA CYS A 337 -2.99 -0.59 -14.88
C CYS A 337 -2.67 0.84 -14.46
N ARG A 338 -2.91 1.78 -15.37
CA ARG A 338 -2.80 3.21 -15.11
C ARG A 338 -4.14 3.71 -14.56
N PHE A 339 -4.39 3.51 -13.29
CA PHE A 339 -5.38 4.35 -12.62
C PHE A 339 -4.74 5.72 -12.39
N LYS A 340 -5.51 6.81 -12.54
CA LYS A 340 -5.03 8.19 -12.37
C LYS A 340 -4.50 8.46 -10.95
N GLU A 341 -4.86 7.62 -10.00
CA GLU A 341 -4.46 7.71 -8.60
C GLU A 341 -3.52 6.54 -8.28
N GLU A 342 -2.23 6.82 -8.22
CA GLU A 342 -1.26 5.90 -7.64
C GLU A 342 -1.55 5.83 -6.14
N PHE A 343 -1.91 4.65 -5.67
CA PHE A 343 -2.28 4.48 -4.27
C PHE A 343 -1.10 4.73 -3.33
N VAL A 344 0.09 4.23 -3.66
CA VAL A 344 1.31 4.32 -2.85
C VAL A 344 2.54 4.45 -3.74
N THR A 345 3.52 5.21 -3.26
CA THR A 345 4.83 5.37 -3.88
C THR A 345 5.90 4.68 -3.03
N ALA A 346 6.72 3.82 -3.64
CA ALA A 346 7.95 3.30 -3.06
C ALA A 346 9.12 4.20 -3.46
N GLY A 347 9.90 4.66 -2.51
CA GLY A 347 10.95 5.66 -2.70
C GLY A 347 10.62 6.96 -1.95
N GLY A 348 11.56 7.89 -1.93
CA GLY A 348 11.45 9.12 -1.15
C GLY A 348 12.79 9.52 -0.54
N VAL A 349 12.79 10.35 0.48
CA VAL A 349 13.98 10.74 1.23
C VAL A 349 14.62 9.50 1.86
N ALA A 350 15.88 9.26 1.54
CA ALA A 350 16.61 8.09 2.02
C ALA A 350 16.70 8.07 3.55
N ALA A 351 16.57 6.89 4.15
CA ALA A 351 16.66 6.73 5.61
C ALA A 351 18.01 7.19 6.20
N SER A 352 19.09 7.21 5.39
CA SER A 352 20.39 7.75 5.76
C SER A 352 20.39 9.25 6.01
N GLU A 353 19.50 10.00 5.38
CA GLU A 353 19.38 11.46 5.50
C GLU A 353 18.73 11.91 6.81
N VAL A 354 18.04 11.02 7.51
CA VAL A 354 17.28 11.39 8.70
C VAL A 354 17.79 10.71 9.98
N ASN A 355 17.59 11.38 11.10
CA ASN A 355 17.71 10.78 12.42
C ASN A 355 16.44 9.92 12.67
N PRO A 356 16.52 8.61 12.85
CA PRO A 356 15.34 7.75 12.96
C PRO A 356 14.47 8.01 14.20
N LYS A 357 15.04 8.64 15.25
CA LYS A 357 14.30 8.95 16.48
C LYS A 357 13.48 10.24 16.39
N ALA A 358 13.93 11.19 15.56
CA ALA A 358 13.33 12.52 15.42
C ALA A 358 12.72 12.76 14.03
N LEU A 359 13.07 11.92 13.05
CA LEU A 359 12.78 12.12 11.63
C LEU A 359 13.22 13.50 11.13
N GLU A 360 14.25 14.06 11.75
CA GLU A 360 14.91 15.31 11.40
C GLU A 360 16.05 15.06 10.41
N ALA A 361 16.19 15.93 9.44
CA ALA A 361 17.30 15.89 8.50
C ALA A 361 18.65 16.03 9.23
N ARG A 362 19.63 15.17 8.92
CA ARG A 362 20.94 15.18 9.59
C ARG A 362 21.75 16.44 9.27
N ARG A 363 21.56 17.02 8.08
CA ARG A 363 22.33 18.17 7.57
C ARG A 363 21.60 19.51 7.78
N TYR A 364 20.30 19.47 8.07
CA TYR A 364 19.46 20.65 8.11
C TYR A 364 18.65 20.68 9.42
N PRO A 365 19.05 21.49 10.41
CA PRO A 365 18.38 21.55 11.69
C PRO A 365 16.93 22.03 11.54
N ARG A 366 16.01 21.45 12.30
CA ARG A 366 14.57 21.77 12.29
C ARG A 366 13.85 21.48 10.97
N LEU A 367 14.45 20.67 10.08
CA LEU A 367 13.80 20.10 8.90
C LEU A 367 13.40 18.66 9.23
N HIS A 368 12.12 18.37 9.17
CA HIS A 368 11.59 17.05 9.48
C HIS A 368 10.79 16.50 8.32
N PHE A 369 10.62 15.16 8.32
CA PHE A 369 9.87 14.43 7.31
C PHE A 369 8.88 13.48 7.98
N ALA A 370 7.65 13.39 7.45
CA ALA A 370 6.68 12.41 7.94
C ALA A 370 5.82 11.85 6.79
N GLY A 371 5.44 10.59 6.94
CA GLY A 371 4.66 9.85 5.94
C GLY A 371 5.47 9.43 4.72
N GLU A 372 4.79 9.28 3.60
CA GLU A 372 5.26 8.69 2.33
C GLU A 372 6.34 9.53 1.60
N VAL A 373 6.68 10.72 2.09
CA VAL A 373 7.84 11.49 1.60
C VAL A 373 9.17 10.82 1.96
N LEU A 374 9.21 10.03 3.02
CA LEU A 374 10.30 9.14 3.37
C LEU A 374 10.27 7.89 2.49
N ASP A 375 11.41 7.21 2.31
CA ASP A 375 11.44 5.88 1.67
C ASP A 375 10.80 4.83 2.61
N ILE A 376 9.50 4.99 2.81
CA ILE A 376 8.63 4.10 3.60
C ILE A 376 7.40 3.82 2.76
N ASP A 377 7.15 2.55 2.48
CA ASP A 377 5.86 2.12 1.96
C ASP A 377 5.49 0.74 2.51
N ALA A 378 4.22 0.47 2.52
CA ALA A 378 3.66 -0.74 3.09
C ALA A 378 2.75 -1.46 2.11
N ILE A 379 2.45 -2.72 2.41
CA ILE A 379 1.39 -3.46 1.72
C ILE A 379 0.00 -2.84 2.01
N THR A 380 -1.03 -3.34 1.32
CA THR A 380 -2.42 -2.98 1.60
C THR A 380 -2.85 -3.47 2.98
N GLY A 381 -3.75 -2.72 3.66
CA GLY A 381 -4.30 -3.12 4.95
C GLY A 381 -4.21 -2.06 6.07
N GLY A 382 -4.17 -0.77 5.75
CA GLY A 382 -4.12 0.33 6.74
C GLY A 382 -2.70 0.73 7.17
N PHE A 383 -1.70 -0.05 6.79
CA PHE A 383 -0.32 0.13 7.23
C PHE A 383 0.29 1.47 6.78
N ASN A 384 0.00 1.95 5.58
CA ASN A 384 0.52 3.23 5.08
C ASN A 384 -0.02 4.42 5.87
N LEU A 385 -1.31 4.40 6.24
CA LEU A 385 -1.88 5.43 7.11
C LEU A 385 -1.31 5.32 8.53
N GLN A 386 -1.15 4.11 9.07
CA GLN A 386 -0.50 3.92 10.37
C GLN A 386 0.91 4.52 10.38
N ALA A 387 1.73 4.28 9.34
CA ALA A 387 3.05 4.90 9.24
C ALA A 387 2.96 6.44 9.17
N ALA A 388 1.95 6.98 8.47
CA ALA A 388 1.73 8.42 8.40
C ALA A 388 1.43 9.03 9.78
N TRP A 389 0.56 8.39 10.58
CA TRP A 389 0.23 8.84 11.92
C TRP A 389 1.44 8.78 12.86
N SER A 390 2.12 7.62 12.91
CA SER A 390 3.24 7.40 13.82
C SER A 390 4.45 8.28 13.49
N THR A 391 4.77 8.47 12.22
CA THR A 391 5.86 9.37 11.80
C THR A 391 5.53 10.82 12.07
N ALA A 392 4.29 11.25 11.85
CA ALA A 392 3.82 12.59 12.18
C ALA A 392 3.85 12.87 13.69
N TRP A 393 3.45 11.90 14.50
CA TRP A 393 3.57 11.96 15.96
C TRP A 393 5.03 12.08 16.40
N THR A 394 5.92 11.26 15.81
CA THR A 394 7.37 11.32 16.08
C THR A 394 7.93 12.71 15.88
N VAL A 395 7.60 13.36 14.75
CA VAL A 395 8.02 14.74 14.47
C VAL A 395 7.44 15.71 15.50
N ALA A 396 6.17 15.58 15.83
CA ALA A 396 5.52 16.46 16.79
C ALA A 396 6.10 16.31 18.22
N SER A 397 6.53 15.11 18.61
CA SER A 397 7.08 14.82 19.92
C SER A 397 8.50 15.39 20.14
N GLN A 398 9.23 15.73 19.08
CA GLN A 398 10.54 16.39 19.16
C GLN A 398 10.42 17.92 19.34
N ALA A 399 9.24 18.39 19.66
CA ALA A 399 8.98 19.82 19.77
C ALA A 399 9.36 20.42 21.14
N GLU A 400 10.00 19.67 22.02
CA GLU A 400 10.52 20.17 23.32
C GLU A 400 11.85 20.87 23.18
#